data_dce7049977d93ceac649e4bc3be31c30
#
_entry.id   dce7049977d93ceac649e4bc3be31c30
#
_cell.length_a   1.000
_cell.length_b   1.000
_cell.length_c   1.000
_cell.angle_alpha   90.00
_cell.angle_beta   90.00
_cell.angle_gamma   90.00
#
_symmetry.space_group_name_H-M   'P 1'
#
loop_
_entity.id
_entity.type
_entity.pdbx_description
1 polymer ?
#
loop_
_entity_poly.entity_id
_entity_poly.type
_entity_poly.pdbx_seq_one_letter_code
_entity_poly.pdbx_strand_id
1 'polypeptide(L)' 'MSYERIKNYYNNGLWNKFMVKIAVKKGVITKEQYKEITNEDYV' A
#
# COMPACT_ATOMS: atom_id res chain seq x y z
N MET A 1 -7.29 9.41 -0.03
CA MET A 1 -7.36 7.95 0.03
C MET A 1 -7.01 7.45 1.41
N SER A 2 -7.58 6.32 1.78
CA SER A 2 -7.33 5.74 3.09
C SER A 2 -6.62 4.40 2.95
N TYR A 3 -6.09 3.92 4.07
CA TYR A 3 -5.44 2.63 4.15
C TYR A 3 -6.34 1.50 3.62
N GLU A 4 -7.61 1.51 4.04
CA GLU A 4 -8.54 0.45 3.62
C GLU A 4 -8.78 0.45 2.12
N ARG A 5 -8.89 1.62 1.51
CA ARG A 5 -9.08 1.71 0.07
C ARG A 5 -7.88 1.17 -0.69
N ILE A 6 -6.70 1.54 -0.25
CA ILE A 6 -5.47 1.07 -0.88
C ILE A 6 -5.34 -0.44 -0.73
N LYS A 7 -5.65 -0.95 0.45
CA LYS A 7 -5.65 -2.39 0.70
C LYS A 7 -6.60 -3.12 -0.24
N ASN A 8 -7.81 -2.58 -0.40
CA ASN A 8 -8.79 -3.18 -1.30
C ASN A 8 -8.34 -3.14 -2.75
N TYR A 9 -7.76 -2.03 -3.19
CA TYR A 9 -7.25 -1.91 -4.55
C TYR A 9 -6.16 -2.94 -4.82
N TYR A 10 -5.26 -3.12 -3.87
CA TYR A 10 -4.20 -4.10 -4.02
C TYR A 10 -4.76 -5.53 -4.06
N ASN A 11 -5.66 -5.85 -3.14
CA ASN A 11 -6.24 -7.19 -3.05
C ASN A 11 -7.09 -7.54 -4.28
N ASN A 12 -7.67 -6.53 -4.91
CA ASN A 12 -8.50 -6.73 -6.11
C ASN A 12 -7.69 -6.68 -7.40
N GLY A 13 -6.37 -6.51 -7.29
CA GLY A 13 -5.51 -6.47 -8.46
C GLY A 13 -5.50 -5.15 -9.21
N LEU A 14 -6.14 -4.12 -8.66
CA LEU A 14 -6.17 -2.80 -9.30
C LEU A 14 -4.85 -2.05 -9.11
N TRP A 15 -4.16 -2.30 -8.01
CA TRP A 15 -2.88 -1.68 -7.69
C TRP A 15 -1.79 -2.74 -7.57
N ASN A 16 -0.58 -2.39 -7.98
CA ASN A 16 0.58 -3.24 -7.75
C ASN A 16 1.41 -2.68 -6.58
N LYS A 17 2.49 -3.38 -6.25
CA LYS A 17 3.35 -2.98 -5.12
C LYS A 17 3.97 -1.59 -5.30
N PHE A 18 4.30 -1.22 -6.53
CA PHE A 18 4.86 0.10 -6.80
C PHE A 18 3.88 1.20 -6.43
N MET A 19 2.61 1.00 -6.74
CA MET A 19 1.59 1.99 -6.42
C MET A 19 1.42 2.14 -4.91
N VAL A 20 1.48 1.03 -4.18
CA VAL A 20 1.41 1.07 -2.72
C VAL A 20 2.66 1.77 -2.15
N LYS A 21 3.82 1.53 -2.75
CA LYS A 21 5.06 2.23 -2.35
C LYS A 21 4.97 3.74 -2.55
N ILE A 22 4.35 4.15 -3.65
CA ILE A 22 4.15 5.58 -3.91
C ILE A 22 3.25 6.19 -2.84
N ALA A 23 2.23 5.46 -2.40
CA ALA A 23 1.36 5.94 -1.32
C ALA A 23 2.16 6.13 -0.02
N VAL A 24 3.12 5.26 0.26
CA VAL A 24 4.01 5.44 1.41
C VAL A 24 4.85 6.71 1.25
N LYS A 25 5.43 6.90 0.08
CA LYS A 25 6.24 8.09 -0.20
C LYS A 25 5.48 9.39 -0.03
N LYS A 26 4.21 9.39 -0.42
CA LYS A 26 3.37 10.57 -0.32
C LYS A 26 2.79 10.77 1.08
N GLY A 27 3.04 9.83 1.99
CA GLY A 27 2.56 9.94 3.35
C GLY A 27 1.10 9.56 3.52
N VAL A 28 0.50 8.91 2.54
CA VAL A 28 -0.89 8.47 2.63
C VAL A 28 -1.02 7.28 3.58
N ILE A 29 -0.04 6.37 3.53
CA ILE A 29 0.04 5.23 4.45
C ILE A 29 1.46 5.15 5.00
N THR A 30 1.63 4.34 6.05
CA THR A 30 2.93 4.13 6.68
C THR A 30 3.63 2.91 6.11
N LYS A 31 4.92 2.76 6.44
CA LYS A 31 5.68 1.58 6.04
C LYS A 31 5.09 0.31 6.65
N GLU A 32 4.60 0.40 7.87
CA GLU A 32 3.96 -0.73 8.52
C GLU A 32 2.69 -1.13 7.80
N GLN A 33 1.91 -0.14 7.36
CA GLN A 33 0.69 -0.40 6.59
C GLN A 33 1.04 -1.01 5.23
N TYR A 34 2.13 -0.60 4.63
CA TYR A 34 2.61 -1.23 3.39
C TYR A 34 2.84 -2.72 3.60
N LYS A 35 3.52 -3.07 4.69
CA LYS A 35 3.77 -4.46 4.99
C LYS A 35 2.49 -5.25 5.22
N GLU A 36 1.53 -4.66 5.90
CA GLU A 36 0.24 -5.31 6.13
C GLU A 36 -0.51 -5.57 4.84
N ILE A 37 -0.38 -4.65 3.88
CA ILE A 37 -1.08 -4.79 2.60
C ILE A 37 -0.40 -5.80 1.69
N THR A 38 0.93 -5.73 1.57
CA THR A 38 1.68 -6.52 0.59
C THR A 38 2.35 -7.74 1.18
N ASN A 39 2.43 -7.86 2.50
CA ASN A 39 3.18 -8.90 3.22
C ASN A 39 4.68 -8.83 2.97
N GLU A 40 5.18 -7.69 2.55
CA GLU A 40 6.61 -7.47 2.33
C GLU A 40 7.05 -6.17 2.98
N ASP A 41 8.30 -6.15 3.42
CA ASP A 41 8.85 -4.95 4.03
C ASP A 41 9.02 -3.85 2.98
N TYR A 42 8.78 -2.62 3.41
CA TYR A 42 9.04 -1.46 2.55
C TYR A 42 10.53 -1.22 2.50
N VAL A 43 11.09 -1.24 1.31
CA VAL A 43 12.52 -1.03 1.12
C VAL A 43 12.76 0.15 0.22
#